data_07982fb51bf9e5a7f3eb9e133a5d5f3c
#
_entry.id   07982fb51bf9e5a7f3eb9e133a5d5f3c
#
_cell.length_a   1.000
_cell.length_b   1.000
_cell.length_c   1.000
_cell.angle_alpha   90.00
_cell.angle_beta   90.00
_cell.angle_gamma   90.00
#
_symmetry.space_group_name_H-M   'P 1'
#
loop_
_entity.id
_entity.type
_entity.pdbx_description
1 polymer ?
#
loop_
_entity_poly.entity_id
_entity_poly.type
_entity_poly.pdbx_seq_one_letter_code
_entity_poly.pdbx_strand_id
1 'polypeptide(L)'
;SFAEAASGYPVVVIPASSAQKAIVEIVWGGNRLNPVLPEIQAEALVEIRIPSILGAVFGEIYDPQGVLIQPNVSNTSIRSKVNDHLGHHTFFVRMKQGQMEWWQPVNVQITKSEKSPVILPFSQVNTSECRMMNMDSLFNANVTDIFRNEYLTPRSPYTTLQLPVQGIGEWCHPKLTADIDDAGLRALVRDEMLTTKLGVPFRTLAQGSNIAFTSLWDNYPDSLSIPLSGRASHAYLMMAGSTNHMQCRIANGIVRVYYTDGTSDVLELVNPDNWCPIEQDFYVDGQAFTVVSPRPYRIHFKTGLVSNDLGKNLGIKGVYGRSIEGGAGVLLDMPLNPSKELSHLTLETLSNDVVIGLMGVTLQ
;
A
#
# COMPACT_ATOMS: atom_id res chain seq x y z
N SER A 1 18.92 -31.04 -0.06
CA SER A 1 17.81 -31.87 0.43
C SER A 1 16.52 -31.48 -0.26
N PHE A 2 15.52 -32.36 -0.29
CA PHE A 2 14.22 -32.13 -0.96
C PHE A 2 13.48 -30.91 -0.40
N ALA A 3 13.70 -30.56 0.85
CA ALA A 3 13.13 -29.40 1.51
C ALA A 3 13.75 -28.06 1.04
N GLU A 4 14.99 -28.06 0.67
CA GLU A 4 15.65 -26.89 0.08
C GLU A 4 15.20 -26.65 -1.36
N ALA A 5 14.86 -27.70 -2.08
CA ALA A 5 14.32 -27.59 -3.43
C ALA A 5 12.88 -27.06 -3.46
N ALA A 6 12.12 -27.16 -2.35
CA ALA A 6 10.74 -26.70 -2.27
C ALA A 6 10.55 -25.27 -1.76
N SER A 7 11.61 -24.64 -1.23
CA SER A 7 11.53 -23.33 -0.55
C SER A 7 11.81 -22.15 -1.48
N GLY A 8 10.97 -21.96 -2.46
CA GLY A 8 10.88 -20.74 -3.29
C GLY A 8 12.19 -20.12 -3.77
N TYR A 9 12.37 -19.97 -5.05
CA TYR A 9 13.65 -19.64 -5.60
C TYR A 9 13.73 -18.30 -6.21
N PRO A 10 14.85 -17.61 -6.01
CA PRO A 10 15.03 -16.29 -6.57
C PRO A 10 15.04 -16.38 -8.09
N VAL A 11 14.19 -15.62 -8.69
CA VAL A 11 14.26 -15.26 -10.08
C VAL A 11 15.12 -14.01 -10.16
N VAL A 12 16.24 -14.09 -10.86
CA VAL A 12 17.06 -12.91 -11.13
C VAL A 12 16.66 -12.34 -12.48
N VAL A 13 16.28 -11.09 -12.48
CA VAL A 13 16.14 -10.34 -13.72
C VAL A 13 17.47 -9.74 -14.08
N ILE A 14 17.88 -10.05 -15.28
CA ILE A 14 18.93 -9.30 -15.94
C ILE A 14 18.21 -8.18 -16.70
N PRO A 15 18.42 -6.91 -16.33
CA PRO A 15 17.80 -5.81 -17.04
C PRO A 15 18.16 -5.91 -18.53
N ALA A 16 17.15 -6.04 -19.36
CA ALA A 16 17.34 -6.02 -20.78
C ALA A 16 17.71 -4.61 -21.22
N SER A 17 18.59 -4.52 -22.20
CA SER A 17 19.03 -3.25 -22.78
C SER A 17 17.95 -2.50 -23.57
N SER A 18 16.74 -3.06 -23.69
CA SER A 18 15.60 -2.40 -24.34
C SER A 18 14.31 -2.58 -23.54
N ALA A 19 13.51 -1.54 -23.53
CA ALA A 19 12.19 -1.50 -22.87
C ALA A 19 11.17 -2.54 -23.40
N GLN A 20 11.48 -3.20 -24.50
CA GLN A 20 10.56 -4.14 -25.18
C GLN A 20 10.84 -5.61 -24.88
N LYS A 21 11.93 -5.94 -24.22
CA LYS A 21 12.30 -7.32 -23.91
C LYS A 21 12.87 -7.43 -22.51
N ALA A 22 12.29 -8.29 -21.70
CA ALA A 22 12.82 -8.67 -20.39
C ALA A 22 13.34 -10.12 -20.43
N ILE A 23 14.49 -10.37 -19.82
CA ILE A 23 15.03 -11.71 -19.64
C ILE A 23 14.92 -12.06 -18.17
N VAL A 24 14.25 -13.18 -17.89
CA VAL A 24 14.09 -13.72 -16.55
C VAL A 24 14.84 -15.03 -16.48
N GLU A 25 15.86 -15.09 -15.64
CA GLU A 25 16.67 -16.28 -15.47
C GLU A 25 16.31 -17.00 -14.17
N ILE A 26 16.04 -18.30 -14.25
CA ILE A 26 15.76 -19.12 -13.07
C ILE A 26 17.11 -19.49 -12.44
N VAL A 27 17.31 -19.08 -11.20
CA VAL A 27 18.54 -19.35 -10.46
C VAL A 27 18.26 -20.31 -9.30
N TRP A 28 19.05 -21.36 -9.19
CA TRP A 28 19.02 -22.25 -8.06
C TRP A 28 19.64 -21.64 -6.81
N GLY A 29 18.93 -21.82 -5.72
CA GLY A 29 19.51 -21.86 -4.40
C GLY A 29 20.11 -20.56 -3.88
N GLY A 30 19.67 -20.21 -2.79
CA GLY A 30 20.16 -19.19 -1.89
C GLY A 30 18.99 -18.59 -1.17
N ASN A 31 19.03 -18.62 0.14
CA ASN A 31 18.15 -17.88 1.03
C ASN A 31 18.26 -16.38 0.75
N ARG A 32 17.72 -15.91 -0.34
CA ARG A 32 17.46 -14.49 -0.52
C ARG A 32 16.11 -14.19 0.09
N LEU A 33 16.16 -13.77 1.32
CA LEU A 33 15.08 -13.05 1.96
C LEU A 33 14.80 -11.80 1.12
N ASN A 34 13.60 -11.63 0.62
CA ASN A 34 13.14 -10.59 -0.31
C ASN A 34 13.72 -10.69 -1.74
N PRO A 35 13.23 -11.58 -2.56
CA PRO A 35 13.47 -11.48 -3.99
C PRO A 35 12.82 -10.18 -4.48
N VAL A 36 13.62 -9.27 -4.99
CA VAL A 36 13.09 -8.15 -5.76
C VAL A 36 12.36 -8.75 -6.94
N LEU A 37 11.04 -8.51 -7.03
CA LEU A 37 10.26 -8.97 -8.16
C LEU A 37 10.76 -8.27 -9.42
N PRO A 38 11.00 -9.02 -10.49
CA PRO A 38 11.36 -8.45 -11.77
C PRO A 38 10.26 -7.54 -12.28
N GLU A 39 10.60 -6.29 -12.53
CA GLU A 39 9.71 -5.36 -13.19
C GLU A 39 9.77 -5.55 -14.70
N ILE A 40 8.64 -5.80 -15.31
CA ILE A 40 8.47 -5.99 -16.75
C ILE A 40 7.45 -4.98 -17.25
N GLN A 41 7.76 -4.32 -18.35
CA GLN A 41 6.81 -3.41 -18.96
C GLN A 41 5.61 -4.14 -19.57
N ALA A 42 4.42 -3.58 -19.44
CA ALA A 42 3.23 -4.07 -20.13
C ALA A 42 3.52 -4.20 -21.66
N GLU A 43 2.94 -5.22 -22.27
CA GLU A 43 3.15 -5.57 -23.68
C GLU A 43 4.58 -6.02 -24.06
N ALA A 44 5.53 -6.09 -23.12
CA ALA A 44 6.88 -6.53 -23.39
C ALA A 44 6.94 -8.02 -23.70
N LEU A 45 7.94 -8.42 -24.48
CA LEU A 45 8.29 -9.81 -24.69
C LEU A 45 9.13 -10.30 -23.51
N VAL A 46 8.63 -11.28 -22.77
CA VAL A 46 9.37 -11.94 -21.68
C VAL A 46 10.03 -13.19 -22.21
N GLU A 47 11.33 -13.33 -21.97
CA GLU A 47 12.07 -14.56 -22.21
C GLU A 47 12.49 -15.15 -20.86
N ILE A 48 11.90 -16.30 -20.51
CA ILE A 48 12.28 -17.08 -19.32
C ILE A 48 13.34 -18.08 -19.74
N ARG A 49 14.47 -18.12 -19.05
CA ARG A 49 15.61 -19.00 -19.35
C ARG A 49 15.97 -19.88 -18.16
N ILE A 50 16.37 -21.11 -18.46
CA ILE A 50 17.05 -22.00 -17.51
C ILE A 50 18.55 -21.90 -17.81
N PRO A 51 19.39 -21.49 -16.85
CA PRO A 51 20.85 -21.54 -17.04
C PRO A 51 21.33 -22.96 -17.32
N SER A 52 22.26 -23.10 -18.26
CA SER A 52 22.79 -24.40 -18.65
C SER A 52 23.47 -25.16 -17.50
N ILE A 53 24.02 -24.45 -16.54
CA ILE A 53 24.63 -25.03 -15.32
C ILE A 53 23.63 -25.86 -14.48
N LEU A 54 22.33 -25.61 -14.60
CA LEU A 54 21.31 -26.35 -13.86
C LEU A 54 21.04 -27.74 -14.46
N GLY A 55 21.39 -27.97 -15.73
CA GLY A 55 21.10 -29.22 -16.41
C GLY A 55 19.59 -29.57 -16.44
N ALA A 56 18.74 -28.58 -16.31
CA ALA A 56 17.29 -28.72 -16.30
C ALA A 56 16.68 -28.24 -17.61
N VAL A 57 15.47 -28.70 -17.90
CA VAL A 57 14.70 -28.31 -19.08
C VAL A 57 13.26 -27.99 -18.68
N PHE A 58 12.57 -27.20 -19.49
CA PHE A 58 11.15 -26.94 -19.32
C PHE A 58 10.32 -28.18 -19.76
N GLY A 59 9.33 -28.50 -18.93
CA GLY A 59 8.21 -29.34 -19.34
C GLY A 59 7.06 -28.46 -19.84
N GLU A 60 6.04 -28.30 -19.02
CA GLU A 60 4.87 -27.45 -19.30
C GLU A 60 5.07 -26.07 -18.67
N ILE A 61 4.56 -25.04 -19.33
CA ILE A 61 4.60 -23.67 -18.84
C ILE A 61 3.24 -23.06 -19.06
N TYR A 62 2.72 -22.46 -18.02
CA TYR A 62 1.46 -21.70 -18.07
C TYR A 62 1.77 -20.22 -17.82
N ASP A 63 1.16 -19.38 -18.64
CA ASP A 63 1.18 -17.94 -18.42
C ASP A 63 0.32 -17.52 -17.20
N PRO A 64 0.34 -16.25 -16.81
CA PRO A 64 -0.49 -15.78 -15.70
C PRO A 64 -2.00 -15.94 -15.88
N GLN A 65 -2.48 -16.17 -17.09
CA GLN A 65 -3.88 -16.44 -17.42
C GLN A 65 -4.22 -17.93 -17.44
N GLY A 66 -3.22 -18.79 -17.18
CA GLY A 66 -3.39 -20.24 -17.23
C GLY A 66 -3.33 -20.83 -18.63
N VAL A 67 -2.83 -20.09 -19.62
CA VAL A 67 -2.66 -20.58 -21.00
C VAL A 67 -1.34 -21.32 -21.12
N LEU A 68 -1.38 -22.51 -21.69
CA LEU A 68 -0.18 -23.31 -21.95
C LEU A 68 0.70 -22.66 -23.02
N ILE A 69 1.95 -22.41 -22.67
CA ILE A 69 2.97 -21.85 -23.57
C ILE A 69 3.92 -22.96 -23.99
N GLN A 70 4.22 -23.03 -25.28
CA GLN A 70 5.17 -24.01 -25.80
C GLN A 70 6.61 -23.52 -25.62
N PRO A 71 7.50 -24.35 -25.07
CA PRO A 71 8.92 -23.99 -24.96
C PRO A 71 9.59 -23.91 -26.33
N ASN A 72 10.71 -23.18 -26.39
CA ASN A 72 11.55 -23.15 -27.58
C ASN A 72 12.18 -24.52 -27.87
N VAL A 73 12.72 -24.69 -29.08
CA VAL A 73 13.30 -25.95 -29.56
C VAL A 73 14.35 -26.55 -28.60
N SER A 74 15.08 -25.69 -27.87
CA SER A 74 16.07 -26.12 -26.88
C SER A 74 15.47 -26.58 -25.54
N ASN A 75 14.18 -26.35 -25.30
CA ASN A 75 13.53 -26.55 -24.01
C ASN A 75 14.23 -25.88 -22.81
N THR A 76 15.08 -24.87 -23.06
CA THR A 76 15.80 -24.12 -22.03
C THR A 76 15.43 -22.65 -22.00
N SER A 77 14.64 -22.21 -22.95
CA SER A 77 14.06 -20.87 -22.95
C SER A 77 12.66 -20.85 -23.52
N ILE A 78 11.89 -19.88 -23.07
CA ILE A 78 10.53 -19.65 -23.53
C ILE A 78 10.33 -18.17 -23.72
N ARG A 79 9.50 -17.80 -24.67
CA ARG A 79 9.09 -16.42 -24.93
C ARG A 79 7.57 -16.30 -24.83
N SER A 80 7.13 -15.32 -24.10
CA SER A 80 5.71 -14.97 -24.00
C SER A 80 5.55 -13.46 -24.06
N LYS A 81 4.48 -13.00 -24.69
CA LYS A 81 4.10 -11.60 -24.60
C LYS A 81 3.31 -11.40 -23.31
N VAL A 82 3.72 -10.44 -22.49
CA VAL A 82 2.99 -10.04 -21.30
C VAL A 82 1.80 -9.19 -21.75
N ASN A 83 0.65 -9.43 -21.16
CA ASN A 83 -0.52 -8.60 -21.42
C ASN A 83 -0.40 -7.20 -20.75
N ASP A 84 -1.41 -6.37 -20.89
CA ASP A 84 -1.49 -5.02 -20.34
C ASP A 84 -1.99 -4.94 -18.91
N HIS A 85 -2.31 -6.08 -18.28
CA HIS A 85 -2.72 -6.11 -16.89
C HIS A 85 -1.55 -5.79 -15.96
N LEU A 86 -1.63 -4.66 -15.28
CA LEU A 86 -0.61 -4.21 -14.35
C LEU A 86 -0.64 -5.01 -13.05
N GLY A 87 0.49 -5.04 -12.36
CA GLY A 87 0.60 -5.65 -11.05
C GLY A 87 1.41 -6.94 -11.03
N HIS A 88 1.18 -7.73 -10.01
CA HIS A 88 1.89 -8.99 -9.77
C HIS A 88 1.29 -10.13 -10.59
N HIS A 89 2.13 -10.84 -11.32
CA HIS A 89 1.75 -11.98 -12.14
C HIS A 89 2.69 -13.15 -11.93
N THR A 90 2.18 -14.37 -12.11
CA THR A 90 2.93 -15.61 -11.91
C THR A 90 2.84 -16.50 -13.14
N PHE A 91 4.00 -16.86 -13.70
CA PHE A 91 4.10 -17.98 -14.61
C PHE A 91 4.31 -19.26 -13.83
N PHE A 92 3.65 -20.33 -14.19
CA PHE A 92 3.87 -21.66 -13.61
C PHE A 92 4.67 -22.52 -14.57
N VAL A 93 5.86 -22.91 -14.12
CA VAL A 93 6.84 -23.61 -14.94
C VAL A 93 7.07 -25.00 -14.39
N ARG A 94 6.80 -26.02 -15.19
CA ARG A 94 7.18 -27.41 -14.88
C ARG A 94 8.62 -27.61 -15.30
N MET A 95 9.48 -27.88 -14.33
CA MET A 95 10.91 -28.11 -14.53
C MET A 95 11.20 -29.61 -14.52
N LYS A 96 12.17 -30.02 -15.34
CA LYS A 96 12.66 -31.41 -15.38
C LYS A 96 14.18 -31.43 -15.30
N GLN A 97 14.70 -32.30 -14.43
CA GLN A 97 16.12 -32.58 -14.31
C GLN A 97 16.33 -34.07 -14.05
N GLY A 98 16.79 -34.82 -15.03
CA GLY A 98 16.84 -36.27 -14.94
C GLY A 98 15.47 -36.89 -14.72
N GLN A 99 15.30 -37.63 -13.60
CA GLN A 99 14.05 -38.22 -13.19
C GLN A 99 13.20 -37.30 -12.28
N MET A 100 13.73 -36.15 -11.92
CA MET A 100 13.01 -35.22 -11.05
C MET A 100 12.16 -34.25 -11.88
N GLU A 101 10.94 -34.02 -11.40
CA GLU A 101 10.05 -33.02 -11.92
C GLU A 101 9.46 -32.20 -10.77
N TRP A 102 9.31 -30.89 -10.98
CA TRP A 102 8.67 -29.98 -10.00
C TRP A 102 8.06 -28.78 -10.69
N TRP A 103 7.14 -28.11 -10.00
CA TRP A 103 6.58 -26.85 -10.43
C TRP A 103 7.33 -25.68 -9.81
N GLN A 104 7.71 -24.74 -10.64
CA GLN A 104 8.40 -23.52 -10.24
C GLN A 104 7.52 -22.32 -10.58
N PRO A 105 7.03 -21.55 -9.58
CA PRO A 105 6.42 -20.26 -9.83
C PRO A 105 7.50 -19.24 -10.21
N VAL A 106 7.23 -18.48 -11.26
CA VAL A 106 8.07 -17.37 -11.71
C VAL A 106 7.24 -16.10 -11.58
N ASN A 107 7.50 -15.34 -10.55
CA ASN A 107 6.77 -14.13 -10.21
C ASN A 107 7.38 -12.92 -10.90
N VAL A 108 6.54 -12.05 -11.47
CA VAL A 108 6.94 -10.81 -12.14
C VAL A 108 5.99 -9.68 -11.76
N GLN A 109 6.50 -8.45 -11.77
CA GLN A 109 5.71 -7.25 -11.61
C GLN A 109 5.56 -6.57 -12.98
N ILE A 110 4.33 -6.46 -13.48
CA ILE A 110 4.06 -5.77 -14.73
C ILE A 110 3.79 -4.30 -14.46
N THR A 111 4.57 -3.44 -15.10
CA THR A 111 4.49 -1.98 -14.95
C THR A 111 4.10 -1.33 -16.28
N LYS A 112 3.64 -0.09 -16.24
CA LYS A 112 3.36 0.67 -17.46
C LYS A 112 4.62 0.82 -18.32
N SER A 113 4.42 0.79 -19.63
CA SER A 113 5.46 0.82 -20.67
C SER A 113 6.29 2.12 -20.70
N GLU A 114 5.78 3.21 -20.15
CA GLU A 114 6.51 4.46 -20.06
C GLU A 114 7.02 4.65 -18.62
N LYS A 115 8.32 4.86 -18.47
CA LYS A 115 8.84 5.53 -17.29
C LYS A 115 8.37 7.00 -17.39
N SER A 116 7.14 7.23 -17.02
CA SER A 116 6.78 8.57 -16.55
C SER A 116 7.83 8.93 -15.48
N PRO A 117 8.41 10.12 -15.52
CA PRO A 117 9.34 10.53 -14.47
C PRO A 117 8.66 10.23 -13.15
N VAL A 118 9.37 9.54 -12.24
CA VAL A 118 8.84 9.23 -10.92
C VAL A 118 8.63 10.57 -10.23
N ILE A 119 7.41 11.05 -10.28
CA ILE A 119 7.02 12.27 -9.56
C ILE A 119 6.97 11.85 -8.10
N LEU A 120 7.90 12.37 -7.31
CA LEU A 120 7.91 12.11 -5.88
C LEU A 120 6.65 12.70 -5.24
N PRO A 121 6.03 12.00 -4.30
CA PRO A 121 4.88 12.54 -3.58
C PRO A 121 5.18 13.91 -2.99
N PHE A 122 4.26 14.84 -3.10
CA PHE A 122 4.35 16.22 -2.61
C PHE A 122 5.45 17.09 -3.28
N SER A 123 6.03 16.65 -4.39
CA SER A 123 7.09 17.42 -5.07
C SER A 123 6.57 18.62 -5.86
N GLN A 124 5.26 18.67 -6.11
CA GLN A 124 4.62 19.70 -6.95
C GLN A 124 3.60 20.54 -6.17
N VAL A 125 3.68 20.56 -4.84
CA VAL A 125 2.74 21.32 -4.02
C VAL A 125 2.85 22.81 -4.29
N ASN A 126 1.75 23.43 -4.70
CA ASN A 126 1.56 24.85 -4.79
C ASN A 126 0.46 25.30 -3.83
N THR A 127 0.85 25.78 -2.66
CA THR A 127 -0.08 26.16 -1.58
C THR A 127 -1.14 27.16 -2.03
N SER A 128 -0.82 28.05 -2.97
CA SER A 128 -1.75 29.07 -3.46
C SER A 128 -2.87 28.50 -4.37
N GLU A 129 -2.68 27.33 -4.93
CA GLU A 129 -3.66 26.61 -5.77
C GLU A 129 -4.46 25.58 -4.97
N CYS A 130 -4.09 25.36 -3.72
CA CYS A 130 -4.76 24.40 -2.87
C CYS A 130 -6.17 24.82 -2.48
N ARG A 131 -7.13 23.92 -2.62
CA ARG A 131 -8.53 24.06 -2.20
C ARG A 131 -8.84 23.02 -1.13
N MET A 132 -9.01 23.47 0.11
CA MET A 132 -9.38 22.59 1.23
C MET A 132 -10.85 22.21 1.14
N MET A 133 -11.15 20.91 1.31
CA MET A 133 -12.53 20.43 1.36
C MET A 133 -13.09 20.60 2.78
N ASN A 134 -14.32 21.07 2.86
CA ASN A 134 -15.02 21.12 4.15
C ASN A 134 -15.63 19.75 4.47
N MET A 135 -15.14 19.12 5.51
CA MET A 135 -15.55 17.81 5.98
C MET A 135 -16.23 17.85 7.37
N ASP A 136 -16.51 19.02 7.92
CA ASP A 136 -16.95 19.19 9.31
C ASP A 136 -18.20 18.34 9.63
N SER A 137 -19.14 18.25 8.69
CA SER A 137 -20.36 17.45 8.84
C SER A 137 -20.15 15.93 8.74
N LEU A 138 -18.99 15.50 8.27
CA LEU A 138 -18.64 14.08 8.13
C LEU A 138 -17.83 13.57 9.31
N PHE A 139 -17.21 14.47 10.08
CA PHE A 139 -16.44 14.07 11.25
C PHE A 139 -17.35 13.40 12.28
N ASN A 140 -17.08 12.14 12.58
CA ASN A 140 -17.89 11.29 13.45
C ASN A 140 -17.19 10.87 14.75
N ALA A 141 -15.92 11.27 14.93
CA ALA A 141 -15.14 10.96 16.11
C ALA A 141 -13.99 11.96 16.35
N ASN A 142 -13.43 11.94 17.56
CA ASN A 142 -12.08 12.42 17.79
C ASN A 142 -11.10 11.31 17.43
N VAL A 143 -9.98 11.65 16.81
CA VAL A 143 -8.96 10.65 16.49
C VAL A 143 -8.42 9.94 17.73
N THR A 144 -8.45 10.61 18.89
CA THR A 144 -8.05 10.08 20.20
C THR A 144 -8.94 8.97 20.72
N ASP A 145 -10.14 8.81 20.18
CA ASP A 145 -11.11 7.84 20.68
C ASP A 145 -10.96 6.46 20.05
N ILE A 146 -10.12 6.32 19.00
CA ILE A 146 -9.99 5.09 18.23
C ILE A 146 -9.74 3.83 19.07
N PHE A 147 -8.96 3.93 20.15
CA PHE A 147 -8.68 2.82 21.07
C PHE A 147 -9.49 2.88 22.37
N ARG A 148 -10.36 3.86 22.51
CA ARG A 148 -11.26 4.01 23.67
C ARG A 148 -12.67 3.53 23.39
N ASN A 149 -13.00 3.34 22.11
CA ASN A 149 -14.28 2.79 21.71
C ASN A 149 -14.37 1.30 21.99
N GLU A 150 -15.57 0.86 22.31
CA GLU A 150 -15.90 -0.56 22.34
C GLU A 150 -16.49 -0.97 20.99
N TYR A 151 -15.81 -1.87 20.29
CA TYR A 151 -16.22 -2.37 18.97
C TYR A 151 -16.97 -3.69 19.16
N LEU A 152 -18.30 -3.64 19.15
CA LEU A 152 -19.15 -4.73 19.60
C LEU A 152 -19.56 -5.70 18.51
N THR A 153 -19.87 -5.21 17.32
CA THR A 153 -20.55 -5.98 16.28
C THR A 153 -19.92 -5.71 14.92
N PRO A 154 -19.16 -6.68 14.37
CA PRO A 154 -18.68 -6.57 13.00
C PRO A 154 -19.82 -6.84 12.01
N ARG A 155 -19.95 -6.00 11.00
CA ARG A 155 -20.90 -6.22 9.89
C ARG A 155 -20.48 -7.36 8.97
N SER A 156 -19.19 -7.68 8.94
CA SER A 156 -18.67 -8.80 8.19
C SER A 156 -18.83 -10.10 8.95
N PRO A 157 -19.49 -11.13 8.38
CA PRO A 157 -19.66 -12.43 9.04
C PRO A 157 -18.34 -13.22 9.15
N TYR A 158 -17.29 -12.78 8.48
CA TYR A 158 -16.00 -13.47 8.43
C TYR A 158 -14.90 -12.77 9.26
N THR A 159 -15.25 -11.83 10.10
CA THR A 159 -14.29 -11.21 11.02
C THR A 159 -13.80 -12.25 12.01
N THR A 160 -12.51 -12.52 11.99
CA THR A 160 -11.86 -13.54 12.83
C THR A 160 -10.94 -12.96 13.87
N LEU A 161 -10.54 -11.69 13.71
CA LEU A 161 -9.61 -10.98 14.56
C LEU A 161 -10.32 -9.81 15.23
N GLN A 162 -9.82 -9.41 16.38
CA GLN A 162 -10.35 -8.28 17.11
C GLN A 162 -9.55 -7.02 16.81
N LEU A 163 -10.20 -5.88 16.87
CA LEU A 163 -9.53 -4.59 16.88
C LEU A 163 -8.64 -4.45 18.11
N PRO A 164 -7.59 -3.63 18.06
CA PRO A 164 -6.58 -3.54 19.13
C PRO A 164 -7.12 -3.39 20.54
N VAL A 165 -8.17 -2.59 20.74
CA VAL A 165 -8.77 -2.35 22.05
C VAL A 165 -9.45 -3.57 22.65
N GLN A 166 -9.95 -4.47 21.82
CA GLN A 166 -10.64 -5.68 22.25
C GLN A 166 -9.72 -6.87 22.44
N GLY A 167 -8.44 -6.66 22.30
CA GLY A 167 -7.41 -7.67 22.48
C GLY A 167 -7.21 -8.49 21.22
N ILE A 168 -6.21 -8.14 20.50
CA ILE A 168 -5.56 -9.07 19.59
C ILE A 168 -5.02 -10.19 20.44
N GLY A 169 -5.20 -11.42 20.02
CA GLY A 169 -4.72 -12.57 20.73
C GLY A 169 -3.23 -12.44 21.06
N GLU A 170 -2.80 -12.97 22.17
CA GLU A 170 -1.43 -12.83 22.70
C GLU A 170 -0.33 -13.15 21.68
N TRP A 171 -0.63 -13.98 20.71
CA TRP A 171 0.28 -14.38 19.66
C TRP A 171 0.59 -13.26 18.62
N CYS A 172 -0.22 -12.19 18.59
CA CYS A 172 -0.02 -11.04 17.70
C CYS A 172 0.62 -9.83 18.40
N HIS A 173 1.20 -9.98 19.55
CA HIS A 173 1.74 -8.90 20.39
C HIS A 173 0.74 -7.83 20.80
N PRO A 174 -0.01 -8.10 21.80
CA PRO A 174 -1.28 -7.48 22.12
C PRO A 174 -1.23 -6.32 23.09
N LYS A 175 -0.23 -5.52 23.15
CA LYS A 175 -0.33 -4.24 23.85
C LYS A 175 -0.79 -3.17 22.89
N LEU A 176 -2.08 -3.12 22.66
CA LEU A 176 -2.63 -2.27 21.65
C LEU A 176 -3.60 -1.24 22.19
N THR A 177 -3.49 -0.90 23.46
CA THR A 177 -3.98 0.35 23.99
C THR A 177 -2.89 1.38 23.81
N ALA A 178 -2.90 2.07 22.70
CA ALA A 178 -2.06 3.25 22.53
C ALA A 178 -2.84 4.47 22.99
N ASP A 179 -2.22 5.30 23.78
CA ASP A 179 -2.77 6.62 24.09
C ASP A 179 -2.50 7.53 22.89
N ILE A 180 -3.55 7.85 22.16
CA ILE A 180 -3.46 8.81 21.06
C ILE A 180 -3.62 10.21 21.61
N ASP A 181 -2.66 11.08 21.31
CA ASP A 181 -2.57 12.47 21.77
C ASP A 181 -2.41 13.39 20.57
N ASP A 182 -3.46 14.09 20.20
CA ASP A 182 -3.47 15.04 19.08
C ASP A 182 -3.33 16.52 19.50
N ALA A 183 -2.96 16.77 20.74
CA ALA A 183 -2.85 18.13 21.29
C ALA A 183 -1.86 19.00 20.48
N GLY A 184 -0.74 18.42 20.07
CA GLY A 184 0.23 19.16 19.25
C GLY A 184 -0.28 19.46 17.84
N LEU A 185 -1.04 18.54 17.24
CA LEU A 185 -1.68 18.78 15.95
C LEU A 185 -2.73 19.90 16.06
N ARG A 186 -3.60 19.83 17.06
CA ARG A 186 -4.64 20.86 17.31
C ARG A 186 -4.05 22.23 17.62
N ALA A 187 -2.92 22.26 18.33
CA ALA A 187 -2.23 23.51 18.64
C ALA A 187 -1.66 24.22 17.39
N LEU A 188 -1.52 23.55 16.28
CA LEU A 188 -1.09 24.13 15.00
C LEU A 188 -2.26 24.67 14.16
N VAL A 189 -3.49 24.34 14.52
CA VAL A 189 -4.66 24.80 13.77
C VAL A 189 -4.87 26.30 14.01
N ARG A 190 -5.04 27.06 12.94
CA ARG A 190 -5.37 28.48 12.92
C ARG A 190 -6.51 28.70 11.94
N ASP A 191 -7.58 29.34 12.40
CA ASP A 191 -8.74 29.62 11.55
C ASP A 191 -9.26 28.34 10.83
N GLU A 192 -9.38 27.25 11.59
CA GLU A 192 -9.80 25.93 11.08
C GLU A 192 -8.88 25.36 9.97
N MET A 193 -7.65 25.84 9.90
CA MET A 193 -6.66 25.39 8.93
C MET A 193 -5.38 24.93 9.62
N LEU A 194 -4.84 23.82 9.13
CA LEU A 194 -3.53 23.30 9.45
C LEU A 194 -2.70 23.28 8.17
N THR A 195 -1.60 24.05 8.12
CA THR A 195 -0.64 23.95 7.01
C THR A 195 0.53 23.07 7.42
N THR A 196 0.74 21.99 6.68
CA THR A 196 1.85 21.06 6.92
C THR A 196 3.18 21.65 6.43
N LYS A 197 4.30 21.10 6.90
CA LYS A 197 5.63 21.45 6.39
C LYS A 197 5.83 21.13 4.90
N LEU A 198 4.97 20.32 4.32
CA LEU A 198 4.96 20.02 2.88
C LEU A 198 4.30 21.12 2.05
N GLY A 199 3.73 22.15 2.70
CA GLY A 199 3.03 23.24 2.04
C GLY A 199 1.55 22.96 1.76
N VAL A 200 1.05 21.78 2.11
CA VAL A 200 -0.36 21.43 1.93
C VAL A 200 -1.17 21.93 3.11
N PRO A 201 -2.17 22.81 2.91
CA PRO A 201 -3.13 23.19 3.93
C PRO A 201 -4.26 22.15 4.01
N PHE A 202 -4.73 21.87 5.23
CA PHE A 202 -5.91 21.05 5.47
C PHE A 202 -6.90 21.81 6.34
N ARG A 203 -8.20 21.70 6.01
CA ARG A 203 -9.25 22.14 6.91
C ARG A 203 -9.42 21.10 8.00
N THR A 204 -9.29 21.50 9.25
CA THR A 204 -9.49 20.65 10.43
C THR A 204 -9.85 21.51 11.63
N LEU A 205 -10.41 20.90 12.66
CA LEU A 205 -10.92 21.60 13.83
C LEU A 205 -9.92 21.55 14.99
N ALA A 206 -9.73 22.68 15.66
CA ALA A 206 -8.91 22.75 16.88
C ALA A 206 -9.59 22.06 18.09
N GLN A 207 -10.92 21.89 18.04
CA GLN A 207 -11.72 21.26 19.09
C GLN A 207 -12.85 20.43 18.48
N GLY A 208 -13.35 19.45 19.22
CA GLY A 208 -14.42 18.56 18.76
C GLY A 208 -13.94 17.46 17.82
N SER A 209 -14.85 16.84 17.12
CA SER A 209 -14.56 15.75 16.18
C SER A 209 -13.67 16.25 15.04
N ASN A 210 -12.64 15.48 14.69
CA ASN A 210 -11.63 15.86 13.69
C ASN A 210 -11.24 14.73 12.73
N ILE A 211 -12.03 13.66 12.74
CA ILE A 211 -11.84 12.53 11.83
C ILE A 211 -13.19 11.93 11.44
N ALA A 212 -13.27 11.51 10.19
CA ALA A 212 -14.38 10.72 9.65
C ALA A 212 -13.91 9.27 9.48
N PHE A 213 -14.25 8.43 10.46
CA PHE A 213 -13.91 7.01 10.43
C PHE A 213 -14.87 6.20 9.57
N THR A 214 -14.33 5.20 8.91
CA THR A 214 -15.04 4.10 8.26
C THR A 214 -14.55 2.77 8.82
N SER A 215 -15.42 1.76 8.83
CA SER A 215 -15.11 0.43 9.38
C SER A 215 -16.18 -0.56 8.96
N LEU A 216 -15.86 -1.85 8.93
CA LEU A 216 -16.85 -2.93 8.82
C LEU A 216 -17.49 -3.29 10.16
N TRP A 217 -17.19 -2.54 11.21
CA TRP A 217 -17.82 -2.61 12.53
C TRP A 217 -18.95 -1.58 12.65
N ASP A 218 -19.96 -1.84 13.48
CA ASP A 218 -21.16 -1.01 13.55
C ASP A 218 -20.94 0.41 14.12
N ASN A 219 -19.80 0.65 14.74
CA ASN A 219 -19.46 1.98 15.29
C ASN A 219 -19.43 3.09 14.24
N TYR A 220 -19.03 2.74 12.98
CA TYR A 220 -18.82 3.69 11.91
C TYR A 220 -19.45 3.18 10.60
N PRO A 221 -19.75 4.05 9.64
CA PRO A 221 -20.14 3.59 8.31
C PRO A 221 -19.01 2.79 7.65
N ASP A 222 -19.33 1.90 6.71
CA ASP A 222 -18.34 1.17 5.90
C ASP A 222 -17.71 2.04 4.82
N SER A 223 -18.39 3.12 4.46
CA SER A 223 -17.95 4.07 3.45
C SER A 223 -18.45 5.48 3.73
N LEU A 224 -17.75 6.46 3.16
CA LEU A 224 -18.20 7.86 3.15
C LEU A 224 -17.99 8.47 1.76
N SER A 225 -18.70 9.56 1.48
CA SER A 225 -18.61 10.28 0.23
C SER A 225 -18.49 11.78 0.47
N ILE A 226 -17.60 12.43 -0.29
CA ILE A 226 -17.36 13.87 -0.26
C ILE A 226 -17.63 14.43 -1.64
N PRO A 227 -18.57 15.35 -1.82
CA PRO A 227 -18.78 15.99 -3.11
C PRO A 227 -17.56 16.83 -3.49
N LEU A 228 -17.13 16.69 -4.73
CA LEU A 228 -16.04 17.47 -5.31
C LEU A 228 -16.55 18.26 -6.52
N SER A 229 -15.81 19.27 -6.92
CA SER A 229 -16.11 20.06 -8.13
C SER A 229 -14.84 20.66 -8.72
N GLY A 230 -14.94 21.09 -9.97
CA GLY A 230 -13.82 21.65 -10.71
C GLY A 230 -12.81 20.57 -11.10
N ARG A 231 -11.59 20.99 -11.38
CA ARG A 231 -10.49 20.10 -11.80
C ARG A 231 -9.36 20.17 -10.79
N ALA A 232 -8.58 19.09 -10.72
CA ALA A 232 -7.39 19.02 -9.89
C ALA A 232 -6.39 18.04 -10.49
N SER A 233 -5.11 18.26 -10.24
CA SER A 233 -4.02 17.35 -10.59
C SER A 233 -3.65 16.42 -9.42
N HIS A 234 -4.01 16.80 -8.19
CA HIS A 234 -3.71 16.06 -6.97
C HIS A 234 -4.87 16.13 -5.97
N ALA A 235 -5.08 15.05 -5.25
CA ALA A 235 -5.81 15.03 -3.99
C ALA A 235 -4.81 14.68 -2.88
N TYR A 236 -4.56 15.63 -1.99
CA TYR A 236 -3.77 15.41 -0.79
C TYR A 236 -4.69 14.96 0.35
N LEU A 237 -4.31 13.87 1.01
CA LEU A 237 -5.12 13.25 2.04
C LEU A 237 -4.35 13.22 3.36
N MET A 238 -4.99 13.65 4.44
CA MET A 238 -4.53 13.44 5.81
C MET A 238 -5.41 12.38 6.44
N MET A 239 -4.82 11.24 6.79
CA MET A 239 -5.54 10.04 7.21
C MET A 239 -4.94 9.44 8.47
N ALA A 240 -5.75 8.72 9.23
CA ALA A 240 -5.29 7.94 10.37
C ALA A 240 -6.20 6.74 10.59
N GLY A 241 -5.70 5.69 11.22
CA GLY A 241 -6.53 4.53 11.52
C GLY A 241 -5.78 3.42 12.25
N SER A 242 -6.50 2.39 12.58
CA SER A 242 -5.97 1.16 13.18
C SER A 242 -6.03 0.05 12.14
N THR A 243 -4.93 -0.70 12.04
CA THR A 243 -4.81 -1.83 11.13
C THR A 243 -4.18 -2.99 11.85
N ASN A 244 -4.83 -4.15 11.83
CA ASN A 244 -4.22 -5.36 12.31
C ASN A 244 -3.04 -5.75 11.42
N HIS A 245 -1.93 -6.15 12.02
CA HIS A 245 -0.71 -6.53 11.29
C HIS A 245 -0.94 -7.69 10.31
N MET A 246 -1.92 -8.55 10.59
CA MET A 246 -2.29 -9.63 9.67
C MET A 246 -2.96 -9.15 8.39
N GLN A 247 -3.43 -7.91 8.36
CA GLN A 247 -4.01 -7.26 7.17
C GLN A 247 -2.93 -6.58 6.33
N CYS A 248 -1.75 -7.21 6.19
CA CYS A 248 -0.66 -6.67 5.40
C CYS A 248 -0.65 -7.20 3.96
N ARG A 249 -0.10 -6.41 3.04
CA ARG A 249 0.04 -6.72 1.61
C ARG A 249 -1.30 -6.97 0.89
N ILE A 250 -2.38 -6.48 1.47
CA ILE A 250 -3.71 -6.46 0.87
C ILE A 250 -4.29 -5.05 1.03
N ALA A 251 -5.27 -4.70 0.19
CA ALA A 251 -5.99 -3.45 0.33
C ALA A 251 -6.83 -3.46 1.61
N ASN A 252 -6.52 -2.57 2.55
CA ASN A 252 -7.31 -2.38 3.76
C ASN A 252 -8.52 -1.48 3.51
N GLY A 253 -8.39 -0.55 2.61
CA GLY A 253 -9.42 0.35 2.15
C GLY A 253 -9.07 0.96 0.79
N ILE A 254 -9.99 1.71 0.25
CA ILE A 254 -9.87 2.36 -1.05
C ILE A 254 -10.32 3.81 -0.94
N VAL A 255 -9.50 4.71 -1.46
CA VAL A 255 -9.93 6.07 -1.81
C VAL A 255 -10.15 6.12 -3.31
N ARG A 256 -11.33 6.55 -3.73
CA ARG A 256 -11.67 6.65 -5.15
C ARG A 256 -12.18 8.06 -5.45
N VAL A 257 -11.63 8.68 -6.48
CA VAL A 257 -12.10 9.96 -7.00
C VAL A 257 -12.82 9.73 -8.31
N TYR A 258 -14.09 10.08 -8.33
CA TYR A 258 -14.94 9.96 -9.51
C TYR A 258 -14.97 11.27 -10.31
N TYR A 259 -15.03 11.11 -11.60
CA TYR A 259 -15.22 12.21 -12.55
C TYR A 259 -16.64 12.25 -13.08
N THR A 260 -17.06 13.40 -13.60
CA THR A 260 -18.40 13.57 -14.16
C THR A 260 -18.64 12.74 -15.42
N ASP A 261 -17.58 12.25 -16.07
CA ASP A 261 -17.65 11.35 -17.23
C ASP A 261 -17.86 9.87 -16.83
N GLY A 262 -17.99 9.57 -15.54
CA GLY A 262 -18.19 8.21 -15.01
C GLY A 262 -16.91 7.42 -14.81
N THR A 263 -15.74 7.94 -15.16
CA THR A 263 -14.44 7.32 -14.87
C THR A 263 -13.97 7.65 -13.46
N SER A 264 -12.93 6.98 -12.98
CA SER A 264 -12.37 7.24 -11.65
C SER A 264 -10.88 6.96 -11.58
N ASP A 265 -10.19 7.63 -10.66
CA ASP A 265 -8.87 7.27 -10.18
C ASP A 265 -8.99 6.61 -8.81
N VAL A 266 -8.06 5.70 -8.49
CA VAL A 266 -8.12 4.83 -7.31
C VAL A 266 -6.79 4.86 -6.59
N LEU A 267 -6.85 4.96 -5.25
CA LEU A 267 -5.73 4.76 -4.34
C LEU A 267 -6.11 3.65 -3.35
N GLU A 268 -5.46 2.49 -3.48
CA GLU A 268 -5.57 1.43 -2.48
C GLU A 268 -4.71 1.73 -1.27
N LEU A 269 -5.25 1.52 -0.08
CA LEU A 269 -4.54 1.66 1.19
C LEU A 269 -3.99 0.30 1.59
N VAL A 270 -2.71 0.10 1.38
CA VAL A 270 -2.03 -1.19 1.58
C VAL A 270 -0.99 -1.07 2.70
N ASN A 271 -1.20 -1.81 3.78
CA ASN A 271 -0.22 -1.91 4.86
C ASN A 271 0.93 -2.87 4.43
N PRO A 272 2.18 -2.50 4.53
CA PRO A 272 2.77 -1.25 5.00
C PRO A 272 3.16 -0.27 3.89
N ASP A 273 2.73 -0.45 2.64
CA ASP A 273 3.26 0.29 1.49
C ASP A 273 2.94 1.79 1.55
N ASN A 274 1.69 2.15 1.78
CA ASN A 274 1.22 3.52 1.94
C ASN A 274 0.28 3.72 3.13
N TRP A 275 -0.02 2.66 3.87
CA TRP A 275 -0.89 2.65 5.02
C TRP A 275 -0.22 1.93 6.19
N CYS A 276 -0.46 2.39 7.42
CA CYS A 276 0.06 1.75 8.62
C CYS A 276 -0.75 2.18 9.85
N PRO A 277 -0.67 1.38 10.96
CA PRO A 277 -1.35 1.71 12.20
C PRO A 277 -0.95 3.08 12.77
N ILE A 278 -1.92 3.75 13.37
CA ILE A 278 -1.76 5.07 13.99
C ILE A 278 -0.70 5.07 15.11
N GLU A 279 -0.62 3.98 15.87
CA GLU A 279 0.24 3.82 17.04
C GLU A 279 1.65 3.32 16.74
N GLN A 280 1.92 2.96 15.48
CA GLN A 280 3.15 2.24 15.14
C GLN A 280 3.90 2.86 13.96
N ASP A 281 5.22 2.83 14.03
CA ASP A 281 6.10 3.15 12.91
C ASP A 281 6.36 1.90 12.06
N PHE A 282 6.85 2.13 10.83
CA PHE A 282 7.20 1.06 9.91
C PHE A 282 8.30 0.16 10.46
N TYR A 283 8.20 -1.13 10.21
CA TYR A 283 9.28 -2.06 10.46
C TYR A 283 10.48 -1.82 9.52
N VAL A 284 11.66 -2.17 9.99
CA VAL A 284 12.92 -1.98 9.26
C VAL A 284 13.77 -3.25 9.24
N ASP A 285 13.10 -4.40 9.29
CA ASP A 285 13.73 -5.72 9.40
C ASP A 285 14.09 -6.36 8.06
N GLY A 286 13.72 -5.74 6.94
CA GLY A 286 13.91 -6.32 5.61
C GLY A 286 12.96 -7.48 5.29
N GLN A 287 11.93 -7.70 6.13
CA GLN A 287 10.93 -8.76 5.99
C GLN A 287 9.61 -8.23 5.39
N ALA A 288 8.55 -9.02 5.54
CA ALA A 288 7.25 -8.77 4.92
C ALA A 288 6.61 -7.42 5.29
N PHE A 289 6.92 -6.87 6.47
CA PHE A 289 6.37 -5.60 6.95
C PHE A 289 7.26 -4.39 6.64
N THR A 290 8.40 -4.60 6.01
CA THR A 290 9.30 -3.50 5.64
C THR A 290 8.78 -2.77 4.42
N VAL A 291 8.73 -1.44 4.52
CA VAL A 291 8.38 -0.56 3.42
C VAL A 291 9.61 -0.25 2.59
N VAL A 292 9.49 -0.38 1.28
CA VAL A 292 10.50 0.06 0.31
C VAL A 292 10.39 1.58 0.13
N SER A 293 11.54 2.26 0.01
CA SER A 293 11.58 3.70 -0.24
C SER A 293 10.94 4.08 -1.60
N PRO A 294 10.22 5.21 -1.70
CA PRO A 294 10.02 6.21 -0.65
C PRO A 294 8.90 5.80 0.32
N ARG A 295 9.16 5.95 1.61
CA ARG A 295 8.12 5.77 2.64
C ARG A 295 7.09 6.90 2.56
N PRO A 296 5.81 6.62 2.89
CA PRO A 296 4.82 7.68 3.00
C PRO A 296 5.20 8.70 4.09
N TYR A 297 4.83 9.94 3.88
CA TYR A 297 4.95 10.95 4.92
C TYR A 297 3.97 10.67 6.04
N ARG A 298 4.43 10.90 7.28
CA ARG A 298 3.59 10.82 8.48
C ARG A 298 3.58 12.16 9.21
N ILE A 299 2.47 12.44 9.86
CA ILE A 299 2.32 13.58 10.76
C ILE A 299 2.17 13.08 12.19
N HIS A 300 3.11 13.42 13.06
CA HIS A 300 3.09 13.06 14.47
C HIS A 300 2.07 13.92 15.21
N PHE A 301 1.09 13.33 15.86
CA PHE A 301 -0.02 14.08 16.45
C PHE A 301 0.40 14.92 17.65
N LYS A 302 1.26 14.39 18.50
CA LYS A 302 1.73 15.07 19.71
C LYS A 302 2.57 16.30 19.43
N THR A 303 3.21 16.41 18.26
CA THR A 303 4.12 17.53 17.95
C THR A 303 3.84 18.24 16.63
N GLY A 304 3.02 17.68 15.76
CA GLY A 304 2.82 18.17 14.39
C GLY A 304 4.02 17.95 13.46
N LEU A 305 5.02 17.18 13.88
CA LEU A 305 6.18 16.87 13.05
C LEU A 305 5.77 16.04 11.83
N VAL A 306 6.16 16.49 10.64
CA VAL A 306 5.96 15.76 9.37
C VAL A 306 7.28 15.21 8.87
N SER A 307 7.30 13.89 8.58
CA SER A 307 8.48 13.19 8.08
C SER A 307 8.11 11.91 7.35
N ASN A 308 8.90 11.51 6.37
CA ASN A 308 8.87 10.18 5.75
C ASN A 308 9.83 9.18 6.44
N ASP A 309 10.51 9.62 7.49
CA ASP A 309 11.32 8.76 8.37
C ASP A 309 11.08 9.20 9.84
N LEU A 310 9.81 9.09 10.25
CA LEU A 310 9.36 9.59 11.56
C LEU A 310 10.07 8.88 12.70
N GLY A 311 10.27 7.55 12.57
CA GLY A 311 10.95 6.77 13.60
C GLY A 311 12.37 7.26 13.89
N LYS A 312 13.12 7.64 12.86
CA LYS A 312 14.43 8.25 13.03
C LYS A 312 14.35 9.62 13.73
N ASN A 313 13.40 10.45 13.32
CA ASN A 313 13.22 11.77 13.91
C ASN A 313 12.81 11.72 15.39
N LEU A 314 12.00 10.72 15.77
CA LEU A 314 11.58 10.50 17.16
C LEU A 314 12.56 9.64 17.96
N GLY A 315 13.66 9.16 17.34
CA GLY A 315 14.64 8.32 18.00
C GLY A 315 14.13 6.92 18.37
N ILE A 316 13.14 6.40 17.64
CA ILE A 316 12.59 5.07 17.86
C ILE A 316 13.64 4.03 17.49
N LYS A 317 14.02 3.21 18.48
CA LYS A 317 15.05 2.17 18.34
C LYS A 317 14.41 0.79 18.18
N GLY A 318 15.20 -0.14 17.66
CA GLY A 318 14.78 -1.53 17.48
C GLY A 318 14.08 -1.78 16.15
N VAL A 319 13.81 -3.04 15.88
CA VAL A 319 13.24 -3.54 14.64
C VAL A 319 11.74 -3.74 14.78
N TYR A 320 11.32 -4.30 15.91
CA TYR A 320 9.93 -4.61 16.24
C TYR A 320 9.39 -3.71 17.34
N GLY A 321 8.06 -3.68 17.47
CA GLY A 321 7.40 -2.93 18.51
C GLY A 321 7.65 -1.43 18.46
N ARG A 322 7.84 -0.89 17.29
CA ARG A 322 8.17 0.52 17.02
C ARG A 322 6.96 1.42 17.29
N SER A 323 6.56 1.55 18.54
CA SER A 323 5.42 2.38 18.92
C SER A 323 5.74 3.87 18.79
N ILE A 324 4.75 4.64 18.35
CA ILE A 324 4.79 6.10 18.28
C ILE A 324 3.97 6.65 19.45
N GLU A 325 4.64 7.28 20.41
CA GLU A 325 3.97 7.93 21.53
C GLU A 325 3.05 9.05 21.03
N GLY A 326 1.76 8.96 21.35
CA GLY A 326 0.74 9.91 20.89
C GLY A 326 0.20 9.63 19.50
N GLY A 327 0.78 8.70 18.76
CA GLY A 327 0.31 8.32 17.43
C GLY A 327 0.71 9.26 16.30
N ALA A 328 0.51 8.79 15.07
CA ALA A 328 0.76 9.57 13.86
C ALA A 328 -0.21 9.21 12.73
N GLY A 329 -0.64 10.21 11.99
CA GLY A 329 -1.37 10.05 10.74
C GLY A 329 -0.45 9.77 9.55
N VAL A 330 -1.04 9.46 8.42
CA VAL A 330 -0.40 9.30 7.12
C VAL A 330 -0.81 10.45 6.22
N LEU A 331 0.15 11.02 5.49
CA LEU A 331 -0.11 12.00 4.44
C LEU A 331 0.11 11.34 3.09
N LEU A 332 -0.91 11.35 2.26
CA LEU A 332 -0.89 10.73 0.94
C LEU A 332 -1.10 11.77 -0.16
N ASP A 333 -0.41 11.58 -1.26
CA ASP A 333 -0.53 12.35 -2.48
C ASP A 333 -1.10 11.42 -3.57
N MET A 334 -2.35 11.67 -3.93
CA MET A 334 -3.05 10.92 -4.96
C MET A 334 -3.09 11.74 -6.25
N PRO A 335 -2.32 11.35 -7.28
CA PRO A 335 -2.39 11.99 -8.59
C PRO A 335 -3.77 11.81 -9.22
N LEU A 336 -4.28 12.87 -9.85
CA LEU A 336 -5.57 12.91 -10.54
C LEU A 336 -5.38 13.32 -12.00
N ASN A 337 -6.39 13.05 -12.82
CA ASN A 337 -6.41 13.53 -14.20
C ASN A 337 -6.89 14.98 -14.26
N PRO A 338 -5.98 15.96 -14.51
CA PRO A 338 -6.33 17.39 -14.48
C PRO A 338 -7.20 17.84 -15.68
N SER A 339 -7.39 16.99 -16.69
CA SER A 339 -8.25 17.30 -17.83
C SER A 339 -9.74 17.01 -17.58
N LYS A 340 -10.05 16.29 -16.47
CA LYS A 340 -11.41 15.84 -16.15
C LYS A 340 -12.05 16.65 -15.04
N GLU A 341 -13.36 16.82 -15.12
CA GLU A 341 -14.17 17.47 -14.10
C GLU A 341 -14.46 16.49 -12.96
N LEU A 342 -14.19 16.90 -11.72
CA LEU A 342 -14.41 16.10 -10.53
C LEU A 342 -15.90 16.00 -10.19
N SER A 343 -16.30 14.90 -9.60
CA SER A 343 -17.66 14.64 -9.11
C SER A 343 -17.68 14.45 -7.59
N HIS A 344 -17.05 13.42 -7.10
CA HIS A 344 -16.97 13.12 -5.66
C HIS A 344 -15.78 12.21 -5.35
N LEU A 345 -15.38 12.19 -4.07
CA LEU A 345 -14.43 11.24 -3.52
C LEU A 345 -15.17 10.28 -2.59
N THR A 346 -14.84 8.99 -2.66
CA THR A 346 -15.27 8.00 -1.67
C THR A 346 -14.09 7.44 -0.90
N LEU A 347 -14.30 7.17 0.39
CA LEU A 347 -13.45 6.30 1.18
C LEU A 347 -14.27 5.07 1.57
N GLU A 348 -13.75 3.89 1.34
CA GLU A 348 -14.40 2.61 1.65
C GLU A 348 -13.43 1.71 2.40
N THR A 349 -13.89 1.09 3.49
CA THR A 349 -13.15 0.07 4.23
C THR A 349 -13.41 -1.30 3.60
N LEU A 350 -12.34 -2.03 3.31
CA LEU A 350 -12.40 -3.35 2.65
C LEU A 350 -12.07 -4.50 3.59
N SER A 351 -11.17 -4.29 4.54
CA SER A 351 -10.69 -5.34 5.44
C SER A 351 -11.42 -5.31 6.78
N ASN A 352 -11.56 -6.48 7.40
CA ASN A 352 -12.38 -6.66 8.59
C ASN A 352 -11.82 -5.97 9.83
N ASP A 353 -10.54 -6.10 10.11
CA ASP A 353 -9.94 -5.66 11.37
C ASP A 353 -9.19 -4.32 11.20
N VAL A 354 -9.87 -3.39 10.56
CA VAL A 354 -9.35 -2.04 10.33
C VAL A 354 -10.40 -0.98 10.64
N VAL A 355 -9.92 0.16 11.09
CA VAL A 355 -10.66 1.42 11.17
C VAL A 355 -9.87 2.44 10.39
N ILE A 356 -10.46 3.02 9.36
CA ILE A 356 -9.78 3.98 8.48
C ILE A 356 -10.49 5.31 8.60
N GLY A 357 -9.74 6.38 8.82
CA GLY A 357 -10.30 7.71 8.97
C GLY A 357 -9.63 8.75 8.09
N LEU A 358 -10.44 9.67 7.63
CA LEU A 358 -10.05 10.83 6.86
C LEU A 358 -10.13 12.07 7.74
N MET A 359 -9.01 12.77 7.92
CA MET A 359 -8.89 13.98 8.74
C MET A 359 -8.88 15.26 7.90
N GLY A 360 -8.61 15.16 6.62
CA GLY A 360 -8.63 16.29 5.71
C GLY A 360 -8.35 15.88 4.28
N VAL A 361 -8.95 16.62 3.35
CA VAL A 361 -8.74 16.51 1.91
C VAL A 361 -8.46 17.88 1.33
N THR A 362 -7.45 17.95 0.51
CA THR A 362 -7.09 19.18 -0.22
C THR A 362 -6.83 18.84 -1.68
N LEU A 363 -7.42 19.61 -2.57
CA LEU A 363 -7.25 19.48 -4.02
C LEU A 363 -6.29 20.55 -4.55
N GLN A 364 -5.44 20.17 -5.52
CA GLN A 364 -4.60 21.11 -6.29
C GLN A 364 -4.75 20.89 -7.76
#